data_2fb66949d550e22e7b510c46c703ce7a
#
_entry.id   2fb66949d550e22e7b510c46c703ce7a
#
_cell.length_a   1.000
_cell.length_b   1.000
_cell.length_c   1.000
_cell.angle_alpha   90.00
_cell.angle_beta   90.00
_cell.angle_gamma   90.00
#
_symmetry.space_group_name_H-M   'P 1'
#
loop_
_entity.id
_entity.type
_entity.pdbx_description
1 polymer ?
#
loop_
_entity_poly.entity_id
_entity_poly.type
_entity_poly.pdbx_seq_one_letter_code
_entity_poly.pdbx_strand_id
1 'polypeptide(L)'
;FCSFDYIEVAENWVYHLNKHNITNYVIIAMDTETYNYLDDRKINTKLIHGKILKRSGTGWKFRFQTMYELLKEGNILHCDLDAIWLKDARNLLDDEHDIIASKDDGGWPPKAYEHLNFTMCMGWIFFRNNDNVKNIFEKILEKESDFDDQEEFNDYIVDNLKDNNIYYKNENERILEVDNVKVRVLNETDVFRGNYNEASYVCHPLIKKQANKQVQLKKRGLWYNEK
;
A
#
# COMPACT_ATOMS: atom_id res chain seq x y z
N PHE A 1 5.29 -7.10 -1.56
CA PHE A 1 5.81 -8.17 -0.73
C PHE A 1 5.10 -9.48 -1.07
N CYS A 2 5.86 -10.56 -1.32
CA CYS A 2 5.34 -11.84 -1.77
C CYS A 2 6.01 -12.99 -1.02
N SER A 3 5.21 -13.93 -0.50
CA SER A 3 5.64 -15.28 -0.12
C SER A 3 5.14 -16.28 -1.15
N PHE A 4 5.68 -17.50 -1.18
CA PHE A 4 5.34 -18.49 -2.19
C PHE A 4 3.84 -18.80 -2.28
N ASP A 5 3.15 -18.79 -1.17
CA ASP A 5 1.68 -18.95 -1.14
C ASP A 5 0.91 -17.86 -1.91
N TYR A 6 1.54 -16.70 -2.19
CA TYR A 6 0.94 -15.58 -2.91
C TYR A 6 1.36 -15.48 -4.38
N ILE A 7 2.10 -16.46 -4.89
CA ILE A 7 2.74 -16.39 -6.19
C ILE A 7 1.73 -16.13 -7.34
N GLU A 8 0.59 -16.82 -7.32
CA GLU A 8 -0.44 -16.63 -8.34
C GLU A 8 -1.07 -15.24 -8.30
N VAL A 9 -1.21 -14.66 -7.10
CA VAL A 9 -1.71 -13.29 -6.94
C VAL A 9 -0.67 -12.28 -7.47
N ALA A 10 0.63 -12.55 -7.25
CA ALA A 10 1.71 -11.73 -7.79
C ALA A 10 1.74 -11.77 -9.32
N GLU A 11 1.60 -12.95 -9.94
CA GLU A 11 1.53 -13.08 -11.39
C GLU A 11 0.31 -12.33 -11.97
N ASN A 12 -0.83 -12.41 -11.30
CA ASN A 12 -2.03 -11.66 -11.69
C ASN A 12 -1.79 -10.15 -11.60
N TRP A 13 -1.15 -9.68 -10.55
CA TRP A 13 -0.81 -8.26 -10.37
C TRP A 13 0.15 -7.78 -11.49
N VAL A 14 1.21 -8.54 -11.78
CA VAL A 14 2.16 -8.26 -12.85
C VAL A 14 1.47 -8.22 -14.23
N TYR A 15 0.55 -9.15 -14.49
CA TYR A 15 -0.25 -9.14 -15.71
C TYR A 15 -0.98 -7.80 -15.89
N HIS A 16 -1.62 -7.29 -14.84
CA HIS A 16 -2.33 -6.01 -14.89
C HIS A 16 -1.38 -4.82 -15.05
N LEU A 17 -0.21 -4.81 -14.43
CA LEU A 17 0.79 -3.78 -14.66
C LEU A 17 1.28 -3.78 -16.12
N ASN A 18 1.59 -4.94 -16.66
CA ASN A 18 2.05 -5.08 -18.05
C ASN A 18 0.99 -4.59 -19.05
N LYS A 19 -0.30 -4.82 -18.77
CA LYS A 19 -1.41 -4.30 -19.57
C LYS A 19 -1.40 -2.77 -19.70
N HIS A 20 -0.82 -2.08 -18.72
CA HIS A 20 -0.69 -0.62 -18.70
C HIS A 20 0.76 -0.16 -18.99
N ASN A 21 1.63 -1.04 -19.50
CA ASN A 21 3.03 -0.78 -19.80
C ASN A 21 3.84 -0.27 -18.59
N ILE A 22 3.51 -0.75 -17.40
CA ILE A 22 4.22 -0.40 -16.16
C ILE A 22 5.26 -1.46 -15.90
N THR A 23 6.54 -1.09 -16.06
CA THR A 23 7.70 -1.99 -15.93
C THR A 23 8.63 -1.60 -14.77
N ASN A 24 8.46 -0.41 -14.22
CA ASN A 24 9.28 0.12 -13.12
C ASN A 24 8.71 -0.29 -11.75
N TYR A 25 8.54 -1.58 -11.52
CA TYR A 25 8.14 -2.15 -10.25
C TYR A 25 9.18 -3.15 -9.76
N VAL A 26 9.14 -3.48 -8.49
CA VAL A 26 9.90 -4.58 -7.89
C VAL A 26 9.02 -5.36 -6.92
N ILE A 27 9.02 -6.68 -7.02
CA ILE A 27 8.39 -7.55 -6.04
C ILE A 27 9.42 -7.90 -4.97
N ILE A 28 9.08 -7.64 -3.72
CA ILE A 28 9.91 -8.02 -2.59
C ILE A 28 9.57 -9.47 -2.21
N ALA A 29 10.45 -10.40 -2.58
CA ALA A 29 10.33 -11.80 -2.21
C ALA A 29 10.75 -12.00 -0.75
N MET A 30 9.87 -12.62 0.02
CA MET A 30 10.06 -12.86 1.45
C MET A 30 10.77 -14.20 1.74
N ASP A 31 10.97 -15.03 0.72
CA ASP A 31 11.64 -16.33 0.78
C ASP A 31 12.35 -16.66 -0.54
N THR A 32 13.31 -17.57 -0.46
CA THR A 32 14.15 -17.97 -1.61
C THR A 32 13.34 -18.67 -2.69
N GLU A 33 12.32 -19.44 -2.32
CA GLU A 33 11.47 -20.16 -3.27
C GLU A 33 10.70 -19.18 -4.15
N THR A 34 10.08 -18.17 -3.52
CA THR A 34 9.41 -17.05 -4.20
C THR A 34 10.36 -16.32 -5.13
N TYR A 35 11.56 -15.98 -4.63
CA TYR A 35 12.56 -15.27 -5.42
C TYR A 35 12.93 -16.07 -6.68
N ASN A 36 13.33 -17.33 -6.51
CA ASN A 36 13.74 -18.18 -7.64
C ASN A 36 12.60 -18.33 -8.67
N TYR A 37 11.38 -18.54 -8.19
CA TYR A 37 10.22 -18.72 -9.07
C TYR A 37 9.94 -17.47 -9.93
N LEU A 38 10.02 -16.27 -9.34
CA LEU A 38 9.78 -15.01 -10.04
C LEU A 38 10.95 -14.64 -10.96
N ASP A 39 12.20 -14.85 -10.51
CA ASP A 39 13.41 -14.58 -11.27
C ASP A 39 13.50 -15.44 -12.53
N ASP A 40 13.18 -16.73 -12.45
CA ASP A 40 13.10 -17.65 -13.60
C ASP A 40 12.10 -17.15 -14.66
N ARG A 41 11.09 -16.40 -14.26
CA ARG A 41 10.06 -15.78 -15.13
C ARG A 41 10.41 -14.36 -15.55
N LYS A 42 11.60 -13.86 -15.18
CA LYS A 42 12.08 -12.50 -15.46
C LYS A 42 11.15 -11.41 -14.91
N ILE A 43 10.48 -11.71 -13.82
CA ILE A 43 9.71 -10.74 -13.04
C ILE A 43 10.69 -10.00 -12.14
N ASN A 44 10.67 -8.66 -12.18
CA ASN A 44 11.60 -7.87 -11.41
C ASN A 44 11.38 -8.09 -9.90
N THR A 45 12.35 -8.72 -9.26
CA THR A 45 12.23 -9.23 -7.89
C THR A 45 13.50 -8.95 -7.09
N LYS A 46 13.34 -8.58 -5.84
CA LYS A 46 14.44 -8.42 -4.88
C LYS A 46 14.20 -9.37 -3.71
N LEU A 47 15.17 -10.25 -3.42
CA LEU A 47 15.13 -11.08 -2.22
C LEU A 47 15.57 -10.25 -1.03
N ILE A 48 14.74 -10.22 0.01
CA ILE A 48 15.14 -9.67 1.29
C ILE A 48 15.20 -10.81 2.30
N HIS A 49 16.42 -11.08 2.79
CA HIS A 49 16.66 -12.06 3.84
C HIS A 49 16.13 -11.53 5.17
N GLY A 50 14.84 -11.73 5.43
CA GLY A 50 14.24 -11.56 6.74
C GLY A 50 13.91 -12.92 7.33
N LYS A 51 13.91 -13.07 8.65
CA LYS A 51 13.28 -14.22 9.28
C LYS A 51 11.80 -14.16 8.90
N ILE A 52 11.35 -15.11 8.07
CA ILE A 52 9.94 -15.23 7.68
C ILE A 52 9.13 -15.33 8.95
N LEU A 53 8.30 -14.35 9.15
CA LEU A 53 7.54 -14.20 10.35
C LEU A 53 6.16 -14.79 10.09
N LYS A 54 5.95 -15.96 10.66
CA LYS A 54 4.62 -16.54 10.77
C LYS A 54 3.71 -15.51 11.46
N ARG A 55 2.70 -14.99 10.75
CA ARG A 55 1.46 -14.33 11.23
C ARG A 55 1.42 -13.64 12.61
N SER A 56 2.53 -13.26 13.22
CA SER A 56 2.60 -12.45 14.43
C SER A 56 3.25 -11.14 14.07
N GLY A 57 2.62 -10.02 14.23
CA GLY A 57 3.00 -8.61 14.04
C GLY A 57 4.34 -8.23 13.37
N THR A 58 5.35 -9.05 13.56
CA THR A 58 6.71 -8.91 13.05
C THR A 58 6.82 -8.73 11.53
N GLY A 59 5.88 -9.26 10.77
CA GLY A 59 5.86 -9.12 9.31
C GLY A 59 5.58 -7.71 8.83
N TRP A 60 4.73 -6.98 9.53
CA TRP A 60 4.33 -5.63 9.17
C TRP A 60 5.41 -4.60 9.51
N LYS A 61 6.05 -4.73 10.67
CA LYS A 61 7.23 -3.93 11.01
C LYS A 61 8.34 -4.14 10.00
N PHE A 62 8.62 -5.36 9.59
CA PHE A 62 9.61 -5.69 8.57
C PHE A 62 9.25 -5.07 7.21
N ARG A 63 7.97 -5.12 6.81
CA ARG A 63 7.48 -4.45 5.59
C ARG A 63 7.75 -2.96 5.66
N PHE A 64 7.40 -2.32 6.77
CA PHE A 64 7.59 -0.89 6.99
C PHE A 64 9.07 -0.50 6.97
N GLN A 65 9.92 -1.28 7.64
CA GLN A 65 11.37 -1.08 7.60
C GLN A 65 11.94 -1.22 6.18
N THR A 66 11.48 -2.20 5.42
CA THR A 66 11.90 -2.37 4.02
C THR A 66 11.48 -1.20 3.15
N MET A 67 10.26 -0.69 3.33
CA MET A 67 9.81 0.53 2.64
C MET A 67 10.69 1.72 2.98
N TYR A 68 11.12 1.87 4.24
CA TYR A 68 12.04 2.92 4.65
C TYR A 68 13.40 2.82 3.93
N GLU A 69 13.98 1.61 3.83
CA GLU A 69 15.25 1.43 3.12
C GLU A 69 15.10 1.77 1.62
N LEU A 70 14.01 1.38 0.99
CA LEU A 70 13.72 1.73 -0.41
C LEU A 70 13.48 3.24 -0.58
N LEU A 71 12.83 3.88 0.38
CA LEU A 71 12.57 5.32 0.37
C LEU A 71 13.86 6.15 0.38
N LYS A 72 14.94 5.65 0.99
CA LYS A 72 16.25 6.32 0.95
C LYS A 72 16.85 6.37 -0.47
N GLU A 73 16.48 5.41 -1.32
CA GLU A 73 16.94 5.32 -2.70
C GLU A 73 16.10 6.18 -3.66
N GLY A 74 14.84 6.49 -3.32
CA GLY A 74 13.94 7.28 -4.17
C GLY A 74 12.50 7.31 -3.67
N ASN A 75 11.62 7.98 -4.40
CA ASN A 75 10.18 7.92 -4.12
C ASN A 75 9.67 6.49 -4.26
N ILE A 76 8.77 6.10 -3.37
CA ILE A 76 8.15 4.77 -3.43
C ILE A 76 6.63 4.86 -3.54
N LEU A 77 6.05 3.98 -4.35
CA LEU A 77 4.63 3.69 -4.35
C LEU A 77 4.48 2.24 -3.89
N HIS A 78 4.08 2.06 -2.63
CA HIS A 78 3.75 0.74 -2.12
C HIS A 78 2.37 0.30 -2.59
N CYS A 79 2.27 -0.95 -3.03
CA CYS A 79 1.03 -1.55 -3.49
C CYS A 79 0.94 -3.01 -3.04
N ASP A 80 -0.17 -3.39 -2.42
CA ASP A 80 -0.46 -4.79 -2.14
C ASP A 80 -0.71 -5.55 -3.46
N LEU A 81 -0.36 -6.83 -3.51
CA LEU A 81 -0.52 -7.66 -4.70
C LEU A 81 -1.98 -7.92 -5.10
N ASP A 82 -2.93 -7.67 -4.21
CA ASP A 82 -4.36 -7.70 -4.51
C ASP A 82 -4.97 -6.31 -4.80
N ALA A 83 -4.14 -5.28 -4.82
CA ALA A 83 -4.53 -3.96 -5.33
C ALA A 83 -4.29 -3.93 -6.86
N ILE A 84 -5.31 -4.32 -7.61
CA ILE A 84 -5.24 -4.52 -9.06
C ILE A 84 -5.40 -3.20 -9.79
N TRP A 85 -4.44 -2.88 -10.65
CA TRP A 85 -4.46 -1.67 -11.45
C TRP A 85 -5.38 -1.83 -12.67
N LEU A 86 -6.38 -0.96 -12.76
CA LEU A 86 -7.35 -0.88 -13.84
C LEU A 86 -6.94 0.13 -14.90
N LYS A 87 -6.14 1.11 -14.49
CA LYS A 87 -5.52 2.16 -15.29
C LYS A 87 -4.11 2.44 -14.76
N ASP A 88 -3.37 3.31 -15.43
CA ASP A 88 -2.09 3.79 -14.90
C ASP A 88 -2.32 4.66 -13.66
N ALA A 89 -2.19 4.05 -12.49
CA ALA A 89 -2.42 4.72 -11.21
C ALA A 89 -1.31 5.74 -10.83
N ARG A 90 -0.22 5.84 -11.62
CA ARG A 90 0.76 6.92 -11.47
C ARG A 90 0.15 8.28 -11.77
N ASN A 91 -0.94 8.33 -12.53
CA ASN A 91 -1.71 9.55 -12.78
C ASN A 91 -2.41 10.13 -11.55
N LEU A 92 -2.46 9.38 -10.45
CA LEU A 92 -2.94 9.86 -9.15
C LEU A 92 -1.86 10.63 -8.37
N LEU A 93 -0.59 10.51 -8.77
CA LEU A 93 0.52 11.17 -8.12
C LEU A 93 0.63 12.62 -8.60
N ASP A 94 1.08 13.50 -7.72
CA ASP A 94 1.37 14.90 -8.02
C ASP A 94 2.66 15.34 -7.32
N ASP A 95 3.10 16.57 -7.57
CA ASP A 95 4.31 17.13 -6.97
C ASP A 95 4.05 18.00 -5.74
N GLU A 96 2.79 18.17 -5.35
CA GLU A 96 2.39 19.06 -4.26
C GLU A 96 2.34 18.33 -2.91
N HIS A 97 2.14 16.99 -2.92
CA HIS A 97 1.96 16.18 -1.71
C HIS A 97 3.14 15.25 -1.48
N ASP A 98 3.51 15.08 -0.23
CA ASP A 98 4.61 14.24 0.21
C ASP A 98 4.19 12.78 0.38
N ILE A 99 2.94 12.59 0.82
CA ILE A 99 2.30 11.28 0.95
C ILE A 99 0.95 11.33 0.23
N ILE A 100 0.66 10.29 -0.55
CA ILE A 100 -0.64 10.12 -1.19
C ILE A 100 -1.16 8.74 -0.82
N ALA A 101 -2.24 8.67 -0.07
CA ALA A 101 -2.77 7.42 0.49
C ALA A 101 -4.17 7.13 -0.03
N SER A 102 -4.49 5.86 -0.22
CA SER A 102 -5.87 5.43 -0.42
C SER A 102 -6.65 5.46 0.89
N LYS A 103 -7.93 5.79 0.78
CA LYS A 103 -8.88 5.80 1.90
C LYS A 103 -9.35 4.40 2.24
N ASP A 104 -9.52 4.11 3.51
CA ASP A 104 -10.20 2.91 4.02
C ASP A 104 -11.31 3.31 4.99
N ASP A 105 -12.53 2.87 4.71
CA ASP A 105 -13.71 3.09 5.55
C ASP A 105 -14.01 1.87 6.45
N GLY A 106 -13.10 0.89 6.51
CA GLY A 106 -13.27 -0.34 7.28
C GLY A 106 -13.19 -0.19 8.81
N GLY A 107 -12.95 1.04 9.32
CA GLY A 107 -12.89 1.33 10.76
C GLY A 107 -11.62 0.82 11.46
N TRP A 108 -10.60 0.44 10.73
CA TRP A 108 -9.32 0.00 11.28
C TRP A 108 -8.17 0.88 10.77
N PRO A 109 -7.30 1.40 11.64
CA PRO A 109 -7.31 1.27 13.11
C PRO A 109 -8.39 2.15 13.77
N PRO A 110 -8.93 1.71 14.94
CA PRO A 110 -10.05 2.39 15.59
C PRO A 110 -9.76 3.83 15.97
N LYS A 111 -8.58 4.10 16.53
CA LYS A 111 -8.18 5.44 16.96
C LYS A 111 -8.22 6.45 15.81
N ALA A 112 -7.63 6.12 14.67
CA ALA A 112 -7.66 7.00 13.51
C ALA A 112 -9.08 7.17 12.96
N TYR A 113 -9.87 6.10 12.93
CA TYR A 113 -11.25 6.17 12.47
C TYR A 113 -12.12 7.05 13.37
N GLU A 114 -11.97 6.98 14.69
CA GLU A 114 -12.67 7.83 15.66
C GLU A 114 -12.32 9.31 15.49
N HIS A 115 -11.06 9.64 15.18
CA HIS A 115 -10.60 11.02 15.04
C HIS A 115 -10.85 11.62 13.66
N LEU A 116 -10.66 10.84 12.59
CA LEU A 116 -10.68 11.32 11.21
C LEU A 116 -11.97 10.95 10.46
N ASN A 117 -12.74 9.97 10.97
CA ASN A 117 -13.85 9.31 10.29
C ASN A 117 -13.43 8.57 8.99
N PHE A 118 -12.16 8.20 8.90
CA PHE A 118 -11.55 7.35 7.87
C PHE A 118 -10.19 6.87 8.36
N THR A 119 -9.59 5.94 7.64
CA THR A 119 -8.19 5.55 7.83
C THR A 119 -7.45 5.56 6.50
N MET A 120 -6.13 5.61 6.53
CA MET A 120 -5.29 5.47 5.35
C MET A 120 -4.88 4.00 5.20
N CYS A 121 -5.11 3.45 4.00
CA CYS A 121 -4.76 2.07 3.71
C CYS A 121 -3.31 1.96 3.25
N MET A 122 -2.54 1.13 3.93
CA MET A 122 -1.16 0.85 3.54
C MET A 122 -1.06 -0.01 2.26
N GLY A 123 -2.14 -0.59 1.76
CA GLY A 123 -2.12 -1.42 0.56
C GLY A 123 -2.08 -0.66 -0.77
N TRP A 124 -2.19 0.67 -0.76
CA TRP A 124 -1.84 1.57 -1.85
C TRP A 124 -1.50 2.94 -1.28
N ILE A 125 -0.21 3.25 -1.23
CA ILE A 125 0.30 4.49 -0.63
C ILE A 125 1.63 4.90 -1.28
N PHE A 126 1.74 6.19 -1.59
CA PHE A 126 2.95 6.82 -2.13
C PHE A 126 3.65 7.61 -1.03
N PHE A 127 4.98 7.54 -1.02
CA PHE A 127 5.87 8.32 -0.16
C PHE A 127 6.94 9.01 -0.99
N ARG A 128 7.05 10.32 -0.84
CA ARG A 128 8.11 11.12 -1.45
C ARG A 128 9.40 10.99 -0.64
N ASN A 129 10.52 10.83 -1.34
CA ASN A 129 11.83 10.82 -0.70
C ASN A 129 12.22 12.25 -0.30
N ASN A 130 11.87 12.64 0.89
CA ASN A 130 12.36 13.85 1.55
C ASN A 130 12.59 13.60 3.04
N ASP A 131 13.30 14.53 3.71
CA ASP A 131 13.72 14.31 5.10
C ASP A 131 12.54 14.30 6.08
N ASN A 132 11.47 15.04 5.82
CA ASN A 132 10.30 15.06 6.69
C ASN A 132 9.56 13.72 6.66
N VAL A 133 9.37 13.13 5.47
CA VAL A 133 8.76 11.80 5.33
C VAL A 133 9.64 10.72 5.96
N LYS A 134 10.97 10.77 5.73
CA LYS A 134 11.93 9.83 6.37
C LYS A 134 11.86 9.91 7.88
N ASN A 135 11.77 11.12 8.45
CA ASN A 135 11.62 11.31 9.88
C ASN A 135 10.35 10.66 10.47
N ILE A 136 9.23 10.65 9.73
CA ILE A 136 8.03 9.90 10.13
C ILE A 136 8.34 8.40 10.24
N PHE A 137 9.01 7.84 9.22
CA PHE A 137 9.41 6.42 9.26
C PHE A 137 10.33 6.12 10.43
N GLU A 138 11.32 6.97 10.69
CA GLU A 138 12.27 6.82 11.80
C GLU A 138 11.55 6.79 13.14
N LYS A 139 10.69 7.77 13.40
CA LYS A 139 9.92 7.85 14.65
C LYS A 139 9.00 6.62 14.87
N ILE A 140 8.36 6.12 13.83
CA ILE A 140 7.55 4.91 13.93
C ILE A 140 8.44 3.68 14.21
N LEU A 141 9.61 3.59 13.58
CA LEU A 141 10.54 2.48 13.73
C LEU A 141 11.29 2.47 15.07
N GLU A 142 11.32 3.58 15.82
CA GLU A 142 11.86 3.63 17.19
C GLU A 142 11.11 2.72 18.17
N LYS A 143 9.87 2.32 17.85
CA LYS A 143 9.15 1.33 18.64
C LYS A 143 9.85 -0.03 18.57
N GLU A 144 10.27 -0.55 19.72
CA GLU A 144 10.97 -1.84 19.81
C GLU A 144 10.06 -3.04 19.52
N SER A 145 8.78 -2.94 19.92
CA SER A 145 7.79 -4.00 19.74
C SER A 145 7.41 -4.20 18.27
N ASP A 146 6.93 -5.39 17.95
CA ASP A 146 6.23 -5.65 16.70
C ASP A 146 4.95 -4.83 16.62
N PHE A 147 4.58 -4.42 15.41
CA PHE A 147 3.40 -3.61 15.17
C PHE A 147 2.73 -3.92 13.82
N ASP A 148 1.47 -3.53 13.71
CA ASP A 148 0.77 -3.43 12.42
C ASP A 148 1.12 -2.08 11.78
N ASP A 149 1.64 -2.08 10.56
CA ASP A 149 2.13 -0.87 9.91
C ASP A 149 1.01 0.11 9.54
N GLN A 150 -0.19 -0.38 9.24
CA GLN A 150 -1.35 0.50 9.00
C GLN A 150 -1.80 1.17 10.31
N GLU A 151 -1.82 0.43 11.41
CA GLU A 151 -2.17 0.97 12.72
C GLU A 151 -1.16 2.04 13.15
N GLU A 152 0.12 1.70 13.16
CA GLU A 152 1.17 2.62 13.62
C GLU A 152 1.29 3.88 12.77
N PHE A 153 1.18 3.74 11.44
CA PHE A 153 1.22 4.89 10.56
C PHE A 153 0.02 5.83 10.80
N ASN A 154 -1.19 5.28 10.86
CA ASN A 154 -2.39 6.06 11.10
C ASN A 154 -2.39 6.71 12.49
N ASP A 155 -1.96 5.98 13.52
CA ASP A 155 -1.88 6.50 14.88
C ASP A 155 -0.85 7.62 14.99
N TYR A 156 0.31 7.47 14.31
CA TYR A 156 1.29 8.55 14.24
C TYR A 156 0.71 9.82 13.63
N ILE A 157 -0.03 9.69 12.52
CA ILE A 157 -0.66 10.84 11.87
C ILE A 157 -1.64 11.53 12.83
N VAL A 158 -2.49 10.78 13.51
CA VAL A 158 -3.46 11.34 14.48
C VAL A 158 -2.77 12.03 15.64
N ASP A 159 -1.74 11.41 16.22
CA ASP A 159 -1.04 11.94 17.39
C ASP A 159 -0.26 13.23 17.10
N ASN A 160 0.14 13.44 15.85
CA ASN A 160 0.90 14.62 15.43
C ASN A 160 0.10 15.59 14.55
N LEU A 161 -1.19 15.30 14.30
CA LEU A 161 -2.08 16.19 13.60
C LEU A 161 -2.47 17.36 14.53
N LYS A 162 -2.14 18.57 14.14
CA LYS A 162 -2.58 19.75 14.88
C LYS A 162 -4.03 20.06 14.56
N ASP A 163 -4.78 20.51 15.57
CA ASP A 163 -6.13 21.01 15.37
C ASP A 163 -6.17 22.02 14.22
N ASN A 164 -7.12 21.85 13.30
CA ASN A 164 -7.30 22.64 12.07
C ASN A 164 -6.37 22.35 10.89
N ASN A 165 -5.52 21.33 10.94
CA ASN A 165 -4.67 20.93 9.78
C ASN A 165 -5.34 19.89 8.88
N ILE A 166 -6.66 19.84 8.85
CA ILE A 166 -7.45 19.02 7.92
C ILE A 166 -8.14 19.96 6.94
N TYR A 167 -7.78 19.86 5.67
CA TYR A 167 -8.39 20.63 4.61
C TYR A 167 -9.18 19.71 3.68
N TYR A 168 -10.37 20.11 3.29
CA TYR A 168 -11.16 19.40 2.30
C TYR A 168 -10.91 20.02 0.94
N LYS A 169 -10.26 19.31 0.03
CA LYS A 169 -10.08 19.75 -1.35
C LYS A 169 -11.42 19.68 -2.11
N ASN A 170 -12.22 18.69 -1.77
CA ASN A 170 -13.62 18.51 -2.18
C ASN A 170 -14.32 17.57 -1.18
N GLU A 171 -15.56 17.20 -1.40
CA GLU A 171 -16.34 16.35 -0.48
C GLU A 171 -15.68 14.98 -0.20
N ASN A 172 -14.80 14.52 -1.08
CA ASN A 172 -14.25 13.16 -1.07
C ASN A 172 -12.73 13.10 -0.89
N GLU A 173 -12.02 14.21 -1.06
CA GLU A 173 -10.56 14.26 -1.00
C GLU A 173 -10.10 15.17 0.14
N ARG A 174 -9.20 14.65 0.99
CA ARG A 174 -8.73 15.33 2.19
C ARG A 174 -7.22 15.55 2.13
N ILE A 175 -6.80 16.69 2.66
CA ILE A 175 -5.39 17.03 2.83
C ILE A 175 -5.13 17.22 4.31
N LEU A 176 -4.13 16.56 4.83
CA LEU A 176 -3.63 16.66 6.19
C LEU A 176 -2.24 17.29 6.18
N GLU A 177 -1.90 18.06 7.18
CA GLU A 177 -0.53 18.54 7.41
C GLU A 177 -0.04 18.04 8.76
N VAL A 178 1.01 17.23 8.75
CA VAL A 178 1.61 16.59 9.92
C VAL A 178 3.12 16.71 9.83
N ASP A 179 3.76 17.32 10.83
CA ASP A 179 5.23 17.46 10.89
C ASP A 179 5.86 18.05 9.61
N ASN A 180 5.23 19.05 9.01
CA ASN A 180 5.58 19.66 7.73
C ASN A 180 5.50 18.70 6.52
N VAL A 181 4.74 17.62 6.64
CA VAL A 181 4.41 16.67 5.57
C VAL A 181 2.98 16.92 5.12
N LYS A 182 2.76 17.09 3.82
CA LYS A 182 1.43 17.18 3.22
C LYS A 182 0.97 15.80 2.80
N VAL A 183 -0.12 15.34 3.40
CA VAL A 183 -0.74 14.04 3.12
C VAL A 183 -2.04 14.26 2.37
N ARG A 184 -2.13 13.72 1.17
CA ARG A 184 -3.36 13.67 0.37
C ARG A 184 -4.01 12.31 0.53
N VAL A 185 -5.27 12.31 0.97
CA VAL A 185 -6.09 11.10 1.03
C VAL A 185 -7.02 11.10 -0.17
N LEU A 186 -6.83 10.11 -1.04
CA LEU A 186 -7.57 9.98 -2.29
C LEU A 186 -9.05 9.70 -2.07
N ASN A 187 -9.83 10.05 -3.09
CA ASN A 187 -11.22 9.66 -3.15
C ASN A 187 -11.32 8.11 -3.20
N GLU A 188 -12.31 7.56 -2.52
CA GLU A 188 -12.60 6.14 -2.53
C GLU A 188 -12.94 5.59 -3.92
N THR A 189 -13.32 6.44 -4.89
CA THR A 189 -13.54 6.02 -6.28
C THR A 189 -12.24 5.80 -7.04
N ASP A 190 -11.13 6.43 -6.65
CA ASP A 190 -9.84 6.31 -7.33
C ASP A 190 -9.16 4.97 -7.01
N VAL A 191 -9.09 4.65 -5.71
CA VAL A 191 -8.61 3.35 -5.21
C VAL A 191 -9.76 2.67 -4.47
N PHE A 192 -10.49 1.83 -5.16
CA PHE A 192 -11.77 1.34 -4.68
C PHE A 192 -11.65 0.04 -3.87
N ARG A 193 -12.28 0.00 -2.71
CA ARG A 193 -12.25 -1.15 -1.79
C ARG A 193 -13.40 -2.14 -1.99
N GLY A 194 -14.43 -1.75 -2.71
CA GLY A 194 -15.64 -2.54 -2.99
C GLY A 194 -15.75 -3.03 -4.43
N ASN A 195 -16.85 -2.67 -5.09
CA ASN A 195 -17.06 -2.91 -6.52
C ASN A 195 -16.59 -1.69 -7.31
N TYR A 196 -15.53 -1.85 -8.09
CA TYR A 196 -14.97 -0.79 -8.94
C TYR A 196 -15.95 -0.36 -10.05
N ASN A 197 -15.73 0.84 -10.56
CA ASN A 197 -16.43 1.39 -11.72
C ASN A 197 -15.41 1.87 -12.78
N GLU A 198 -15.89 2.42 -13.89
CA GLU A 198 -15.06 2.89 -14.99
C GLU A 198 -14.12 4.07 -14.59
N ALA A 199 -14.44 4.81 -13.53
CA ALA A 199 -13.61 5.90 -13.04
C ALA A 199 -12.39 5.38 -12.26
N SER A 200 -12.48 4.21 -11.63
CA SER A 200 -11.46 3.68 -10.73
C SER A 200 -10.12 3.43 -11.43
N TYR A 201 -9.02 3.77 -10.75
CA TYR A 201 -7.65 3.46 -11.17
C TYR A 201 -7.17 2.13 -10.61
N VAL A 202 -7.53 1.84 -9.35
CA VAL A 202 -7.14 0.62 -8.66
C VAL A 202 -8.37 0.00 -7.98
N CYS A 203 -8.49 -1.31 -8.07
CA CYS A 203 -9.41 -2.08 -7.24
C CYS A 203 -8.60 -2.85 -6.18
N HIS A 204 -8.77 -2.46 -4.92
CA HIS A 204 -8.15 -3.12 -3.78
C HIS A 204 -9.23 -3.69 -2.86
N PRO A 205 -9.77 -4.87 -3.15
CA PRO A 205 -10.91 -5.40 -2.42
C PRO A 205 -10.55 -5.77 -0.99
N LEU A 206 -11.42 -5.44 -0.03
CA LEU A 206 -11.26 -5.83 1.37
C LEU A 206 -11.47 -7.35 1.52
N ILE A 207 -10.37 -8.11 1.59
CA ILE A 207 -10.40 -9.56 1.67
C ILE A 207 -9.59 -10.04 2.86
N LYS A 208 -10.29 -10.57 3.88
CA LYS A 208 -9.70 -10.95 5.18
C LYS A 208 -8.88 -12.23 5.17
N LYS A 209 -8.96 -13.08 4.12
CA LYS A 209 -8.27 -14.39 4.07
C LYS A 209 -7.63 -14.62 2.71
N GLN A 210 -6.38 -15.12 2.72
CA GLN A 210 -5.58 -15.39 1.52
C GLN A 210 -6.30 -16.28 0.49
N ALA A 211 -6.81 -17.43 0.91
CA ALA A 211 -7.53 -18.36 0.02
C ALA A 211 -8.76 -17.73 -0.68
N ASN A 212 -9.26 -16.61 -0.16
CA ASN A 212 -10.39 -15.90 -0.73
C ASN A 212 -9.97 -14.81 -1.74
N LYS A 213 -8.68 -14.40 -1.77
CA LYS A 213 -8.23 -13.31 -2.67
C LYS A 213 -8.39 -13.69 -4.13
N GLN A 214 -7.87 -14.84 -4.54
CA GLN A 214 -8.05 -15.35 -5.90
C GLN A 214 -9.52 -15.47 -6.28
N VAL A 215 -10.34 -16.12 -5.43
CA VAL A 215 -11.79 -16.28 -5.66
C VAL A 215 -12.50 -14.95 -5.80
N GLN A 216 -12.16 -13.97 -4.97
CA GLN A 216 -12.77 -12.65 -5.02
C GLN A 216 -12.33 -11.85 -6.25
N LEU A 217 -11.06 -11.95 -6.65
CA LEU A 217 -10.58 -11.32 -7.88
C LEU A 217 -11.23 -11.95 -9.11
N LYS A 218 -11.37 -13.28 -9.13
CA LYS A 218 -12.12 -13.99 -10.19
C LYS A 218 -13.57 -13.52 -10.29
N LYS A 219 -14.29 -13.47 -9.17
CA LYS A 219 -15.68 -12.99 -9.14
C LYS A 219 -15.86 -11.57 -9.65
N ARG A 220 -14.80 -10.76 -9.62
CA ARG A 220 -14.79 -9.39 -10.12
C ARG A 220 -14.26 -9.25 -11.55
N GLY A 221 -13.93 -10.36 -12.23
CA GLY A 221 -13.30 -10.32 -13.56
C GLY A 221 -11.90 -9.72 -13.56
N LEU A 222 -11.19 -9.76 -12.41
CA LEU A 222 -9.86 -9.21 -12.21
C LEU A 222 -8.78 -10.30 -12.18
N TRP A 223 -9.05 -11.47 -12.69
CA TRP A 223 -8.11 -12.57 -12.77
C TRP A 223 -7.71 -12.85 -14.22
N TYR A 224 -6.40 -12.87 -14.50
CA TYR A 224 -5.83 -12.94 -15.84
C TYR A 224 -6.15 -14.22 -16.63
N ASN A 225 -6.46 -15.32 -15.95
CA ASN A 225 -6.74 -16.63 -16.56
C ASN A 225 -8.21 -16.88 -16.87
N GLU A 226 -9.07 -15.89 -16.72
CA GLU A 226 -10.50 -16.01 -17.13
C GLU A 226 -10.67 -15.60 -18.60
N LYS A 227 -10.28 -16.52 -19.50
CA LYS A 227 -10.73 -16.56 -20.90
C LYS A 227 -11.41 -17.89 -21.17
#